data_5d656cf660169976e4be9155175987c9
#
_entry.id   5d656cf660169976e4be9155175987c9
#
_cell.length_a   1.000
_cell.length_b   1.000
_cell.length_c   1.000
_cell.angle_alpha   90.00
_cell.angle_beta   90.00
_cell.angle_gamma   90.00
#
_symmetry.space_group_name_H-M   'P 1'
#
loop_
_entity.id
_entity.type
_entity.pdbx_description
1 polymer ?
#
loop_
_entity_poly.entity_id
_entity_poly.type
_entity_poly.pdbx_seq_one_letter_code
_entity_poly.pdbx_strand_id
1 'polypeptide(L)'
;MTQNHEVPLSQLHPGDRCEVVQVQAKGAIRQRLLEMGFIRGASLRVEKLAPLGDPMELVIKGYHLSLRREESSCILVKPLPQELRAEPLAG
;
A
#
# COMPACT_ATOMS: atom_id res chain seq x y z
N MET A 1 7.26 -12.87 17.85
CA MET A 1 7.34 -12.34 17.63
C MET A 1 6.93 -11.64 16.79
N THR A 2 6.53 -11.28 16.59
CA THR A 2 6.13 -10.72 15.84
C THR A 2 6.49 -9.80 15.34
N GLN A 3 6.35 -9.36 14.76
CA GLN A 3 6.76 -8.60 14.37
C GLN A 3 6.22 -7.80 13.62
N ASN A 4 6.28 -6.79 13.68
CA ASN A 4 5.87 -5.86 12.94
C ASN A 4 6.75 -5.62 11.92
N HIS A 5 6.64 -6.21 10.82
CA HIS A 5 7.40 -6.05 9.75
C HIS A 5 6.87 -4.92 8.97
N GLU A 6 7.53 -3.79 8.87
CA GLU A 6 7.18 -2.64 8.07
C GLU A 6 8.08 -2.58 6.86
N VAL A 7 7.50 -2.47 5.69
CA VAL A 7 8.26 -2.44 4.45
C VAL A 7 7.75 -1.31 3.56
N PRO A 8 8.55 -0.86 2.60
CA PRO A 8 8.06 0.12 1.64
C PRO A 8 6.94 -0.48 0.80
N LEU A 9 5.95 0.32 0.50
CA LEU A 9 4.82 -0.14 -0.31
C LEU A 9 5.31 -0.69 -1.65
N SER A 10 6.40 -0.16 -2.17
CA SER A 10 6.94 -0.59 -3.45
C SER A 10 7.35 -2.06 -3.47
N GLN A 11 7.47 -2.68 -2.31
CA GLN A 11 7.86 -4.10 -2.26
C GLN A 11 6.68 -5.05 -2.31
N LEU A 12 5.47 -4.55 -2.30
CA LEU A 12 4.30 -5.41 -2.32
C LEU A 12 3.94 -5.83 -3.73
N HIS A 13 3.13 -6.86 -3.84
CA HIS A 13 2.76 -7.45 -5.12
C HIS A 13 1.25 -7.44 -5.29
N PRO A 14 0.75 -7.64 -6.51
CA PRO A 14 -0.69 -7.68 -6.75
C PRO A 14 -1.36 -8.68 -5.81
N GLY A 15 -2.45 -8.25 -5.22
CA GLY A 15 -3.18 -9.07 -4.27
C GLY A 15 -2.82 -8.82 -2.83
N ASP A 16 -1.66 -8.21 -2.58
CA ASP A 16 -1.25 -7.94 -1.21
C ASP A 16 -2.07 -6.81 -0.62
N ARG A 17 -2.37 -6.94 0.65
CA ARG A 17 -3.08 -5.91 1.42
C ARG A 17 -2.16 -5.43 2.52
N CYS A 18 -2.32 -4.20 2.88
CA CYS A 18 -1.47 -3.63 3.91
C CYS A 18 -2.14 -2.44 4.57
N GLU A 19 -1.50 -1.99 5.63
CA GLU A 19 -1.97 -0.82 6.37
C GLU A 19 -0.84 0.20 6.38
N VAL A 20 -1.18 1.45 6.11
CA VAL A 20 -0.18 2.52 6.06
C VAL A 20 0.34 2.81 7.46
N VAL A 21 1.64 2.88 7.61
CA VAL A 21 2.27 3.23 8.88
C VAL A 21 2.74 4.69 8.85
N GLN A 22 3.40 5.07 7.78
CA GLN A 22 4.02 6.38 7.74
C GLN A 22 4.41 6.75 6.32
N VAL A 23 4.28 8.02 5.99
CA VAL A 23 4.80 8.53 4.72
C VAL A 23 6.15 9.17 5.02
N GLN A 24 7.20 8.58 4.47
CA GLN A 24 8.57 9.05 4.71
C GLN A 24 9.02 9.91 3.56
N ALA A 25 8.36 11.05 3.40
CA ALA A 25 8.67 12.00 2.34
C ALA A 25 8.53 13.38 2.91
N LYS A 26 8.95 14.38 2.17
CA LYS A 26 8.90 15.76 2.61
C LYS A 26 8.28 16.62 1.54
N GLY A 27 7.88 17.82 1.94
CA GLY A 27 7.45 18.83 1.01
C GLY A 27 6.20 18.44 0.22
N ALA A 28 6.18 18.79 -1.03
CA ALA A 28 5.01 18.61 -1.86
C ALA A 28 4.64 17.16 -2.05
N ILE A 29 5.61 16.28 -2.11
CA ILE A 29 5.33 14.86 -2.27
C ILE A 29 4.58 14.34 -1.07
N ARG A 30 5.05 14.68 0.12
CA ARG A 30 4.38 14.25 1.33
C ARG A 30 2.96 14.77 1.40
N GLN A 31 2.80 16.04 1.11
CA GLN A 31 1.50 16.67 1.14
C GLN A 31 0.54 15.97 0.18
N ARG A 32 0.99 15.72 -1.02
CA ARG A 32 0.16 15.09 -2.01
C ARG A 32 -0.25 13.68 -1.60
N LEU A 33 0.68 12.90 -1.06
CA LEU A 33 0.36 11.55 -0.65
C LEU A 33 -0.65 11.55 0.50
N LEU A 34 -0.49 12.47 1.44
CA LEU A 34 -1.44 12.56 2.54
C LEU A 34 -2.83 12.95 2.02
N GLU A 35 -2.89 13.84 1.06
CA GLU A 35 -4.16 14.25 0.50
C GLU A 35 -4.83 13.13 -0.28
N MET A 36 -4.06 12.21 -0.81
CA MET A 36 -4.60 11.07 -1.52
C MET A 36 -5.13 10.00 -0.57
N GLY A 37 -4.89 10.16 0.72
CA GLY A 37 -5.41 9.22 1.69
C GLY A 37 -4.40 8.31 2.35
N PHE A 38 -3.11 8.50 2.07
CA PHE A 38 -2.09 7.64 2.67
C PHE A 38 -1.75 8.14 4.06
N ILE A 39 -2.69 7.94 4.97
CA ILE A 39 -2.52 8.35 6.34
C ILE A 39 -2.40 7.11 7.21
N ARG A 40 -1.81 7.27 8.37
CA ARG A 40 -1.57 6.15 9.26
C ARG A 40 -2.87 5.40 9.54
N GLY A 41 -2.82 4.10 9.42
CA GLY A 41 -3.99 3.27 9.67
C GLY A 41 -4.86 2.99 8.46
N ALA A 42 -4.62 3.68 7.35
CA ALA A 42 -5.42 3.43 6.15
C ALA A 42 -5.04 2.08 5.56
N SER A 43 -6.04 1.32 5.13
CA SER A 43 -5.80 0.03 4.50
C SER A 43 -5.84 0.16 3.00
N LEU A 44 -5.06 -0.62 2.31
CA LEU A 44 -5.07 -0.61 0.87
C LEU A 44 -4.74 -1.99 0.32
N ARG A 45 -4.98 -2.17 -0.97
CA ARG A 45 -4.66 -3.41 -1.65
C ARG A 45 -3.99 -3.08 -2.97
N VAL A 46 -2.91 -3.78 -3.28
CA VAL A 46 -2.23 -3.61 -4.55
C VAL A 46 -3.00 -4.40 -5.60
N GLU A 47 -3.31 -3.79 -6.73
CA GLU A 47 -4.06 -4.46 -7.79
C GLU A 47 -3.20 -4.91 -8.93
N LYS A 48 -2.35 -4.04 -9.41
CA LYS A 48 -1.52 -4.34 -10.57
C LYS A 48 -0.18 -3.67 -10.48
N LEU A 49 0.79 -4.26 -11.14
CA LEU A 49 2.07 -3.62 -11.34
C LEU A 49 2.27 -3.55 -12.85
N ALA A 50 2.69 -2.41 -13.33
CA ALA A 50 3.05 -2.31 -14.73
C ALA A 50 4.30 -3.16 -14.98
N PRO A 51 4.60 -3.47 -16.22
CA PRO A 51 5.81 -4.21 -16.54
C PRO A 51 6.99 -3.56 -15.90
N LEU A 52 7.82 -3.92 -15.26
CA LEU A 52 8.94 -3.30 -14.56
C LEU A 52 8.52 -2.73 -13.20
N GLY A 53 7.28 -2.95 -12.81
CA GLY A 53 6.86 -2.56 -11.47
C GLY A 53 6.56 -1.07 -11.27
N ASP A 54 6.43 -0.30 -12.35
CA ASP A 54 6.21 1.13 -12.22
C ASP A 54 5.35 1.61 -13.38
N PRO A 55 4.17 2.13 -13.12
CA PRO A 55 3.61 2.44 -11.80
C PRO A 55 2.91 1.26 -11.16
N MET A 56 2.54 1.46 -9.91
CA MET A 56 1.76 0.49 -9.16
C MET A 56 0.32 0.98 -9.07
N GLU A 57 -0.63 0.12 -9.36
CA GLU A 57 -2.04 0.47 -9.23
C GLU A 57 -2.59 -0.18 -7.97
N LEU A 58 -3.33 0.58 -7.21
CA LEU A 58 -3.86 0.11 -5.95
C LEU A 58 -5.23 0.68 -5.65
N VAL A 59 -5.87 0.13 -4.64
CA VAL A 59 -7.16 0.63 -4.18
C VAL A 59 -7.00 1.04 -2.73
N ILE A 60 -7.38 2.28 -2.42
CA ILE A 60 -7.35 2.76 -1.06
C ILE A 60 -8.64 3.54 -0.84
N LYS A 61 -9.35 3.21 0.24
CA LYS A 61 -10.61 3.86 0.57
C LYS A 61 -11.61 3.85 -0.57
N GLY A 62 -11.59 2.78 -1.35
CA GLY A 62 -12.51 2.64 -2.46
C GLY A 62 -12.08 3.36 -3.73
N TYR A 63 -10.96 4.05 -3.72
CA TYR A 63 -10.46 4.74 -4.90
C TYR A 63 -9.34 3.96 -5.55
N HIS A 64 -9.33 3.99 -6.88
CA HIS A 64 -8.25 3.37 -7.64
C HIS A 64 -7.21 4.44 -7.93
N LEU A 65 -5.98 4.19 -7.55
CA LEU A 65 -4.90 5.15 -7.72
C LEU A 65 -3.70 4.48 -8.37
N SER A 66 -2.87 5.31 -9.00
CA SER A 66 -1.59 4.85 -9.53
C SER A 66 -0.48 5.62 -8.84
N LEU A 67 0.53 4.93 -8.38
CA LEU A 67 1.69 5.58 -7.77
C LEU A 67 2.94 5.21 -8.53
N ARG A 68 3.80 6.18 -8.73
CA ARG A 68 5.12 5.92 -9.28
C ARG A 68 5.97 5.25 -8.22
N ARG A 69 6.99 4.53 -8.64
CA ARG A 69 7.85 3.83 -7.71
C ARG A 69 8.44 4.77 -6.67
N GLU A 70 8.87 5.95 -7.08
CA GLU A 70 9.47 6.87 -6.12
C GLU A 70 8.45 7.30 -5.07
N GLU A 71 7.18 7.30 -5.41
CA GLU A 71 6.14 7.64 -4.43
C GLU A 71 5.86 6.45 -3.52
N SER A 72 5.71 5.27 -4.09
CA SER A 72 5.40 4.09 -3.28
C SER A 72 6.56 3.69 -2.38
N SER A 73 7.78 3.98 -2.78
CA SER A 73 8.92 3.63 -1.95
C SER A 73 9.02 4.53 -0.72
N CYS A 74 8.31 5.65 -0.71
CA CYS A 74 8.30 6.55 0.44
C CYS A 74 7.22 6.19 1.47
N ILE A 75 6.36 5.23 1.16
CA ILE A 75 5.26 4.90 2.05
C ILE A 75 5.59 3.60 2.78
N LEU A 76 5.69 3.71 4.09
CA LEU A 76 5.97 2.53 4.90
C LEU A 76 4.66 1.87 5.28
N VAL A 77 4.55 0.59 5.06
CA VAL A 77 3.31 -0.14 5.30
C VAL A 77 3.57 -1.41 6.10
N LYS A 78 2.52 -1.91 6.70
CA LYS A 78 2.56 -3.19 7.40
C LYS A 78 1.69 -4.16 6.62
N PRO A 79 2.28 -5.20 6.03
CA PRO A 79 1.48 -6.18 5.28
C PRO A 79 0.47 -6.87 6.18
N LEU A 80 -0.70 -7.15 5.62
CA LEU A 80 -1.75 -7.82 6.36
C LEU A 80 -1.82 -9.27 5.93
N PRO A 81 -2.23 -10.17 6.84
CA PRO A 81 -2.29 -11.57 6.50
C PRO A 81 -3.28 -11.85 5.38
N GLN A 82 -2.89 -12.68 4.46
CA GLN A 82 -3.74 -13.04 3.34
C GLN A 82 -4.88 -13.93 3.76
N GLU A 83 -4.67 -14.76 4.73
CA GLU A 83 -5.70 -15.68 5.13
C GLU A 83 -6.93 -14.99 5.68
N LEU A 84 -6.83 -13.73 6.01
CA LEU A 84 -7.99 -13.04 6.51
C LEU A 84 -9.06 -12.89 5.47
N ARG A 85 -8.73 -13.04 4.20
CA ARG A 85 -9.74 -12.89 3.23
C ARG A 85 -10.18 -14.19 2.69
N ALA A 86 -9.57 -15.18 3.09
CA ALA A 86 -10.05 -16.43 2.64
C ALA A 86 -11.34 -16.78 3.21
N GLU A 87 -11.87 -16.41 3.71
CA GLU A 87 -12.95 -16.63 4.06
C GLU A 87 -13.80 -16.99 3.56
N PRO A 88 -14.16 -17.26 3.28
CA PRO A 88 -14.94 -17.53 2.81
C PRO A 88 -15.25 -18.31 2.20
N LEU A 89 -15.35 -18.54 2.36
CA LEU A 89 -15.71 -19.02 1.99
C LEU A 89 -16.21 -19.53 1.95
N ALA A 90 -16.27 -19.49 2.12
CA ALA A 90 -16.73 -19.80 2.08
C ALA A 90 -17.31 -20.26 1.93
N GLY A 91 -17.54 -20.35 1.97
CA GLY A 91 -18.22 -20.81 1.84
C GLY A 91 -18.40 -21.19 1.70
#